data_116afc4b7a59b25cb280ee5ffb088109
#
_entry.id   116afc4b7a59b25cb280ee5ffb088109
#
_cell.length_a   1.000
_cell.length_b   1.000
_cell.length_c   1.000
_cell.angle_alpha   90.00
_cell.angle_beta   90.00
_cell.angle_gamma   90.00
#
_symmetry.space_group_name_H-M   'P 1'
#
loop_
_entity.id
_entity.type
_entity.pdbx_description
1 polymer ?
#
loop_
_entity_poly.entity_id
_entity_poly.type
_entity_poly.pdbx_seq_one_letter_code
_entity_poly.pdbx_strand_id
1 'polypeptide(L)'
;MCIRDRVTTKKGGAGKTEFSYNGSYTFQQPSRMPELCDPYESMTLFNEMSMNNINGGSWVFSEESFEAFRNGTRRTTDWNDLIISNVAPQTQHDISISGGTEKTKFYISMGYFYQEGIFRSGDLNYNKFNLRSNISTEIAKGIKFELGVSGISDERNTPYTSSQDIIRNYWRQGVLYPAYADPEGTMLNYNGLDMEQNTVAMMTADISGYKKYKQKYFQSSATLTADFGEYTPVLKGLTAKAMFSYDYRADNNEAFRKEYYQYAYDEQTGTYKQKVYNESSPSNMRREFYDKSQMLGQFTVNYDRTFNDVHHVGGVIGLSLIHI
;
A
#
# COMPACT_ATOMS: atom_id res chain seq x y z
N MET A 1 34.08 12.41 4.20
CA MET A 1 33.89 11.27 5.11
C MET A 1 32.43 10.85 4.97
N CYS A 2 32.15 9.78 4.21
CA CYS A 2 30.77 9.29 4.08
C CYS A 2 30.45 8.42 5.29
N ILE A 3 29.65 8.94 6.21
CA ILE A 3 29.05 8.14 7.27
C ILE A 3 27.97 7.28 6.58
N ARG A 4 28.25 6.00 6.40
CA ARG A 4 27.23 5.01 6.04
C ARG A 4 26.58 4.56 7.35
N ASP A 5 25.38 5.03 7.59
CA ASP A 5 24.55 4.49 8.68
C ASP A 5 24.36 2.99 8.47
N ARG A 6 24.89 2.20 9.39
CA ARG A 6 24.71 0.76 9.41
C ARG A 6 23.44 0.44 10.21
N VAL A 7 22.35 0.19 9.53
CA VAL A 7 21.15 -0.34 10.17
C VAL A 7 21.42 -1.80 10.57
N THR A 8 21.39 -2.08 11.87
CA THR A 8 21.48 -3.46 12.39
C THR A 8 20.10 -3.91 12.86
N THR A 9 19.74 -5.14 12.53
CA THR A 9 18.49 -5.72 13.01
C THR A 9 18.59 -6.07 14.50
N LYS A 10 17.45 -5.99 15.21
CA LYS A 10 17.38 -6.33 16.64
C LYS A 10 17.82 -7.79 16.84
N LYS A 11 18.73 -8.01 17.77
CA LYS A 11 19.24 -9.31 18.18
C LYS A 11 18.75 -9.63 19.58
N GLY A 12 18.65 -10.92 19.93
CA GLY A 12 18.39 -11.36 21.29
C GLY A 12 19.52 -11.00 22.26
N GLY A 13 19.20 -10.84 23.53
CA GLY A 13 20.14 -10.71 24.63
C GLY A 13 20.31 -12.00 25.42
N ALA A 14 21.37 -12.10 26.21
CA ALA A 14 21.46 -13.12 27.25
C ALA A 14 20.49 -12.75 28.38
N GLY A 15 19.69 -13.71 28.87
CA GLY A 15 18.73 -13.49 29.94
C GLY A 15 17.49 -14.36 29.80
N LYS A 16 16.53 -14.10 30.68
CA LYS A 16 15.22 -14.78 30.63
C LYS A 16 14.51 -14.46 29.32
N THR A 17 13.71 -15.41 28.86
CA THR A 17 12.85 -15.18 27.71
C THR A 17 11.82 -14.10 28.01
N GLU A 18 11.80 -13.09 27.18
CA GLU A 18 10.86 -11.96 27.23
C GLU A 18 9.88 -12.08 26.07
N PHE A 19 8.61 -11.88 26.37
CA PHE A 19 7.53 -11.77 25.40
C PHE A 19 7.05 -10.33 25.36
N SER A 20 6.88 -9.78 24.17
CA SER A 20 6.33 -8.44 23.97
C SER A 20 5.22 -8.48 22.94
N TYR A 21 4.14 -7.78 23.23
CA TYR A 21 3.04 -7.53 22.31
C TYR A 21 2.75 -6.04 22.27
N ASN A 22 2.66 -5.51 21.04
CA ASN A 22 2.16 -4.18 20.76
C ASN A 22 0.97 -4.28 19.83
N GLY A 23 -0.14 -3.64 20.21
CA GLY A 23 -1.32 -3.53 19.37
C GLY A 23 -1.77 -2.08 19.27
N SER A 24 -2.18 -1.66 18.07
CA SER A 24 -2.81 -0.36 17.86
C SER A 24 -3.99 -0.49 16.92
N TYR A 25 -5.01 0.30 17.19
CA TYR A 25 -6.15 0.52 16.32
C TYR A 25 -6.29 2.02 16.08
N THR A 26 -6.27 2.42 14.82
CA THR A 26 -6.25 3.83 14.42
C THR A 26 -7.42 4.11 13.49
N PHE A 27 -8.08 5.23 13.72
CA PHE A 27 -9.09 5.78 12.81
C PHE A 27 -8.45 6.90 12.01
N GLN A 28 -8.42 6.74 10.71
CA GLN A 28 -7.95 7.78 9.80
C GLN A 28 -9.15 8.56 9.28
N GLN A 29 -9.02 9.87 9.21
CA GLN A 29 -10.05 10.77 8.70
C GLN A 29 -9.42 11.74 7.71
N PRO A 30 -10.12 12.13 6.63
CA PRO A 30 -9.68 13.24 5.80
C PRO A 30 -9.56 14.52 6.66
N SER A 31 -8.40 15.15 6.62
CA SER A 31 -8.16 16.38 7.40
C SER A 31 -8.91 17.59 6.84
N ARG A 32 -9.22 17.56 5.55
CA ARG A 32 -9.97 18.60 4.83
C ARG A 32 -10.60 17.99 3.59
N MET A 33 -11.87 18.28 3.40
CA MET A 33 -12.60 17.99 2.17
C MET A 33 -12.97 19.31 1.49
N PRO A 34 -13.01 19.38 0.15
CA PRO A 34 -13.56 20.53 -0.53
C PRO A 34 -15.06 20.62 -0.26
N GLU A 35 -15.54 21.83 -0.03
CA GLU A 35 -16.96 22.11 -0.02
C GLU A 35 -17.45 22.12 -1.48
N LEU A 36 -18.49 21.34 -1.75
CA LEU A 36 -19.13 21.30 -3.06
C LEU A 36 -20.30 22.28 -3.03
N CYS A 37 -20.51 22.99 -4.17
CA CYS A 37 -21.68 23.84 -4.32
C CYS A 37 -22.96 23.04 -4.12
N ASP A 38 -23.95 23.68 -3.52
CA ASP A 38 -25.31 23.12 -3.51
C ASP A 38 -25.97 23.24 -4.92
N PRO A 39 -27.13 22.62 -5.16
CA PRO A 39 -27.81 22.70 -6.47
C PRO A 39 -28.15 24.11 -6.91
N TYR A 40 -28.55 24.99 -5.98
CA TYR A 40 -28.94 26.38 -6.30
C TYR A 40 -27.72 27.22 -6.68
N GLU A 41 -26.65 27.09 -5.89
CA GLU A 41 -25.36 27.74 -6.19
C GLU A 41 -24.83 27.26 -7.54
N SER A 42 -24.86 25.97 -7.81
CA SER A 42 -24.42 25.42 -9.08
C SER A 42 -25.21 25.95 -10.26
N MET A 43 -26.56 25.96 -10.20
CA MET A 43 -27.40 26.50 -11.29
C MET A 43 -27.19 27.97 -11.48
N THR A 44 -27.04 28.75 -10.38
CA THR A 44 -26.78 30.17 -10.41
C THR A 44 -25.46 30.46 -11.12
N LEU A 45 -24.39 29.77 -10.73
CA LEU A 45 -23.06 29.89 -11.33
C LEU A 45 -23.07 29.54 -12.83
N PHE A 46 -23.79 28.48 -13.22
CA PHE A 46 -23.94 28.13 -14.64
C PHE A 46 -24.69 29.20 -15.42
N ASN A 47 -25.75 29.80 -14.86
CA ASN A 47 -26.44 30.89 -15.47
C ASN A 47 -25.55 32.14 -15.61
N GLU A 48 -24.83 32.51 -14.55
CA GLU A 48 -23.85 33.61 -14.58
C GLU A 48 -22.75 33.39 -15.61
N MET A 49 -22.18 32.17 -15.65
CA MET A 49 -21.16 31.81 -16.63
C MET A 49 -21.66 31.93 -18.06
N SER A 50 -22.90 31.51 -18.32
CA SER A 50 -23.53 31.64 -19.65
C SER A 50 -23.79 33.09 -20.02
N MET A 51 -24.34 33.89 -19.12
CA MET A 51 -24.64 35.31 -19.35
C MET A 51 -23.39 36.13 -19.56
N ASN A 52 -22.28 35.78 -18.90
CA ASN A 52 -20.99 36.46 -19.04
C ASN A 52 -20.19 35.99 -20.27
N ASN A 53 -20.75 35.13 -21.11
CA ASN A 53 -20.07 34.68 -22.33
C ASN A 53 -19.92 35.86 -23.32
N ILE A 54 -18.72 36.01 -23.86
CA ILE A 54 -18.35 37.09 -24.79
C ILE A 54 -19.25 37.15 -26.04
N ASN A 55 -19.84 36.06 -26.43
CA ASN A 55 -20.75 35.95 -27.59
C ASN A 55 -22.23 36.17 -27.23
N GLY A 56 -22.53 36.61 -26.01
CA GLY A 56 -23.88 36.66 -25.47
C GLY A 56 -24.37 35.27 -25.08
N GLY A 57 -24.98 35.14 -23.93
CA GLY A 57 -25.52 33.92 -23.42
C GLY A 57 -27.01 34.00 -23.11
N SER A 58 -27.61 32.86 -22.83
CA SER A 58 -28.96 32.73 -22.30
C SER A 58 -28.91 31.97 -20.98
N TRP A 59 -29.97 32.07 -20.23
CA TRP A 59 -30.12 31.25 -19.01
C TRP A 59 -30.10 29.77 -19.34
N VAL A 60 -29.22 29.04 -18.71
CA VAL A 60 -29.09 27.58 -18.85
C VAL A 60 -30.19 26.89 -18.05
N PHE A 61 -30.47 27.40 -16.84
CA PHE A 61 -31.51 26.91 -15.96
C PHE A 61 -32.61 27.94 -15.78
N SER A 62 -33.84 27.52 -16.05
CA SER A 62 -35.05 28.34 -15.84
C SER A 62 -35.50 28.29 -14.37
N GLU A 63 -36.40 29.19 -13.97
CA GLU A 63 -37.02 29.16 -12.63
C GLU A 63 -37.71 27.82 -12.34
N GLU A 64 -38.31 27.18 -13.35
CA GLU A 64 -38.90 25.86 -13.23
C GLU A 64 -37.85 24.79 -12.84
N SER A 65 -36.61 24.94 -13.33
CA SER A 65 -35.50 24.09 -12.94
C SER A 65 -35.13 24.23 -11.47
N PHE A 66 -35.10 25.49 -10.96
CA PHE A 66 -34.88 25.76 -9.55
C PHE A 66 -36.01 25.17 -8.68
N GLU A 67 -37.27 25.34 -9.09
CA GLU A 67 -38.41 24.74 -8.39
C GLU A 67 -38.37 23.21 -8.40
N ALA A 68 -37.95 22.59 -9.47
CA ALA A 68 -37.83 21.13 -9.57
C ALA A 68 -36.84 20.53 -8.54
N PHE A 69 -35.77 21.25 -8.23
CA PHE A 69 -34.86 20.86 -7.13
C PHE A 69 -35.44 21.22 -5.75
N ARG A 70 -36.14 22.36 -5.63
CA ARG A 70 -36.74 22.82 -4.37
C ARG A 70 -37.85 21.88 -3.88
N ASN A 71 -38.67 21.39 -4.79
CA ASN A 71 -39.77 20.46 -4.47
C ASN A 71 -39.41 18.97 -4.51
N GLY A 72 -38.11 18.66 -4.78
CA GLY A 72 -37.60 17.30 -4.82
C GLY A 72 -37.98 16.47 -6.06
N THR A 73 -38.57 17.10 -7.09
CA THR A 73 -38.89 16.41 -8.36
C THR A 73 -37.60 16.03 -9.12
N ARG A 74 -36.58 16.87 -9.05
CA ARG A 74 -35.22 16.52 -9.47
C ARG A 74 -34.37 16.11 -8.27
N ARG A 75 -33.68 14.97 -8.44
CA ARG A 75 -32.79 14.40 -7.41
C ARG A 75 -31.39 14.97 -7.54
N THR A 76 -30.74 15.10 -6.40
CA THR A 76 -29.35 15.48 -6.26
C THR A 76 -28.57 14.35 -5.62
N THR A 77 -27.25 14.42 -5.65
CA THR A 77 -26.36 13.50 -4.96
C THR A 77 -25.35 14.28 -4.13
N ASP A 78 -25.27 13.97 -2.85
CA ASP A 78 -24.10 14.32 -2.04
C ASP A 78 -22.98 13.36 -2.40
N TRP A 79 -22.10 13.80 -3.30
CA TRP A 79 -21.00 12.99 -3.77
C TRP A 79 -19.94 12.77 -2.68
N ASN A 80 -19.78 13.72 -1.74
CA ASN A 80 -18.84 13.51 -0.63
C ASN A 80 -19.30 12.33 0.24
N ASP A 81 -20.57 12.33 0.63
CA ASP A 81 -21.10 11.25 1.45
C ASP A 81 -21.17 9.91 0.72
N LEU A 82 -21.43 9.93 -0.58
CA LEU A 82 -21.55 8.68 -1.36
C LEU A 82 -20.20 8.01 -1.62
N ILE A 83 -19.14 8.76 -1.87
CA ILE A 83 -17.84 8.25 -2.33
C ILE A 83 -16.85 8.09 -1.19
N ILE A 84 -16.82 9.05 -0.25
CA ILE A 84 -15.80 9.12 0.78
C ILE A 84 -16.32 8.57 2.10
N SER A 85 -15.54 7.69 2.71
CA SER A 85 -15.77 7.27 4.08
C SER A 85 -15.19 8.30 5.04
N ASN A 86 -15.99 8.70 6.04
CA ASN A 86 -15.52 9.61 7.08
C ASN A 86 -14.44 9.01 7.96
N VAL A 87 -14.33 7.68 7.99
CA VAL A 87 -13.37 6.94 8.81
C VAL A 87 -12.84 5.75 8.03
N ALA A 88 -11.52 5.63 7.97
CA ALA A 88 -10.82 4.47 7.45
C ALA A 88 -10.04 3.78 8.60
N PRO A 89 -10.36 2.54 8.96
CA PRO A 89 -9.69 1.82 10.03
C PRO A 89 -8.31 1.34 9.63
N GLN A 90 -7.39 1.35 10.59
CA GLN A 90 -6.07 0.76 10.49
C GLN A 90 -5.78 -0.03 11.75
N THR A 91 -5.26 -1.23 11.61
CA THR A 91 -4.81 -2.05 12.75
C THR A 91 -3.37 -2.47 12.57
N GLN A 92 -2.64 -2.54 13.68
CA GLN A 92 -1.29 -3.07 13.72
C GLN A 92 -1.11 -3.92 14.96
N HIS A 93 -0.52 -5.10 14.78
CA HIS A 93 -0.21 -6.04 15.85
C HIS A 93 1.19 -6.58 15.67
N ASP A 94 2.05 -6.36 16.65
CA ASP A 94 3.42 -6.84 16.65
C ASP A 94 3.65 -7.70 17.89
N ILE A 95 4.13 -8.91 17.67
CA ILE A 95 4.50 -9.88 18.71
C ILE A 95 5.99 -10.15 18.59
N SER A 96 6.70 -10.18 19.70
CA SER A 96 8.09 -10.61 19.69
C SER A 96 8.46 -11.43 20.92
N ILE A 97 9.37 -12.36 20.72
CA ILE A 97 9.98 -13.19 21.75
C ILE A 97 11.50 -13.05 21.63
N SER A 98 12.17 -12.78 22.70
CA SER A 98 13.62 -12.69 22.73
C SER A 98 14.18 -13.26 24.02
N GLY A 99 15.40 -13.79 23.96
CA GLY A 99 16.05 -14.36 25.12
C GLY A 99 17.30 -15.13 24.75
N GLY A 100 17.83 -15.86 25.69
CA GLY A 100 18.94 -16.75 25.47
C GLY A 100 19.88 -16.89 26.64
N THR A 101 20.95 -17.63 26.42
CA THR A 101 22.08 -17.80 27.30
C THR A 101 23.26 -16.95 26.83
N GLU A 102 24.39 -17.02 27.51
CA GLU A 102 25.63 -16.37 27.03
C GLU A 102 26.06 -16.91 25.65
N LYS A 103 25.82 -18.20 25.40
CA LYS A 103 26.23 -18.90 24.17
C LYS A 103 25.19 -18.78 23.04
N THR A 104 23.91 -18.83 23.37
CA THR A 104 22.84 -18.83 22.36
C THR A 104 21.86 -17.72 22.65
N LYS A 105 21.58 -16.87 21.68
CA LYS A 105 20.63 -15.75 21.75
C LYS A 105 19.69 -15.83 20.58
N PHE A 106 18.42 -15.50 20.82
CA PHE A 106 17.42 -15.50 19.78
C PHE A 106 16.49 -14.29 19.90
N TYR A 107 15.99 -13.87 18.75
CA TYR A 107 14.92 -12.88 18.61
C TYR A 107 14.00 -13.34 17.49
N ILE A 108 12.71 -13.48 17.77
CA ILE A 108 11.68 -13.83 16.80
C ILE A 108 10.59 -12.77 16.90
N SER A 109 10.11 -12.25 15.78
CA SER A 109 8.99 -11.32 15.75
C SER A 109 8.06 -11.60 14.59
N MET A 110 6.77 -11.37 14.81
CA MET A 110 5.71 -11.42 13.82
C MET A 110 4.94 -10.12 13.89
N GLY A 111 4.59 -9.56 12.74
CA GLY A 111 3.77 -8.37 12.64
C GLY A 111 2.65 -8.56 11.63
N TYR A 112 1.50 -8.00 11.96
CA TYR A 112 0.36 -7.86 11.07
C TYR A 112 -0.05 -6.41 10.99
N PHE A 113 -0.31 -5.94 9.78
CA PHE A 113 -0.80 -4.59 9.51
C PHE A 113 -1.94 -4.66 8.51
N TYR A 114 -3.04 -3.98 8.82
CA TYR A 114 -4.18 -3.78 7.92
C TYR A 114 -4.52 -2.30 7.87
N GLN A 115 -4.80 -1.80 6.68
CA GLN A 115 -5.26 -0.43 6.46
C GLN A 115 -6.34 -0.43 5.39
N GLU A 116 -7.45 0.21 5.68
CA GLU A 116 -8.52 0.50 4.73
C GLU A 116 -8.32 1.89 4.11
N GLY A 117 -8.72 2.06 2.86
CA GLY A 117 -8.69 3.35 2.18
C GLY A 117 -9.94 4.18 2.45
N ILE A 118 -9.95 5.38 1.90
CA ILE A 118 -11.01 6.37 2.13
C ILE A 118 -12.28 6.16 1.31
N PHE A 119 -12.30 5.22 0.36
CA PHE A 119 -13.48 4.99 -0.46
C PHE A 119 -14.49 4.10 0.28
N ARG A 120 -15.76 4.52 0.24
CA ARG A 120 -16.86 3.84 0.93
C ARG A 120 -17.10 2.39 0.45
N SER A 121 -16.63 2.03 -0.74
CA SER A 121 -16.73 0.65 -1.24
C SER A 121 -15.90 -0.36 -0.43
N GLY A 122 -14.86 0.07 0.31
CA GLY A 122 -13.94 -0.83 1.02
C GLY A 122 -12.95 -1.57 0.11
N ASP A 123 -13.01 -1.37 -1.20
CA ASP A 123 -12.17 -2.09 -2.18
C ASP A 123 -10.73 -1.60 -2.23
N LEU A 124 -10.45 -0.45 -1.60
CA LEU A 124 -9.09 0.05 -1.43
C LEU A 124 -8.58 -0.36 -0.05
N ASN A 125 -7.74 -1.40 0.00
CA ASN A 125 -7.17 -1.87 1.25
C ASN A 125 -5.77 -2.46 1.09
N TYR A 126 -5.05 -2.54 2.21
CA TYR A 126 -3.70 -3.05 2.28
C TYR A 126 -3.52 -3.96 3.49
N ASN A 127 -2.97 -5.15 3.25
CA ASN A 127 -2.62 -6.13 4.26
C ASN A 127 -1.13 -6.44 4.20
N LYS A 128 -0.47 -6.56 5.36
CA LYS A 128 0.93 -6.94 5.44
C LYS A 128 1.20 -7.86 6.61
N PHE A 129 1.87 -8.96 6.32
CA PHE A 129 2.46 -9.85 7.31
C PHE A 129 3.98 -9.78 7.22
N ASN A 130 4.63 -9.74 8.36
CA ASN A 130 6.08 -9.84 8.45
C ASN A 130 6.49 -10.82 9.54
N LEU A 131 7.51 -11.61 9.23
CA LEU A 131 8.17 -12.53 10.16
C LEU A 131 9.66 -12.22 10.16
N ARG A 132 10.28 -12.25 11.34
CA ARG A 132 11.73 -12.16 11.47
C ARG A 132 12.22 -13.10 12.56
N SER A 133 13.30 -13.78 12.28
CA SER A 133 14.02 -14.61 13.24
C SER A 133 15.51 -14.33 13.13
N ASN A 134 16.14 -14.04 14.26
CA ASN A 134 17.59 -13.90 14.37
C ASN A 134 18.05 -14.83 15.48
N ILE A 135 18.96 -15.74 15.15
CA ILE A 135 19.57 -16.68 16.07
C ILE A 135 21.08 -16.49 16.01
N SER A 136 21.71 -16.47 17.14
CA SER A 136 23.16 -16.35 17.27
C SER A 136 23.61 -17.35 18.30
N THR A 137 24.52 -18.26 17.94
CA THR A 137 25.01 -19.30 18.85
C THR A 137 26.51 -19.51 18.70
N GLU A 138 27.19 -19.71 19.82
CA GLU A 138 28.56 -20.23 19.85
C GLU A 138 28.49 -21.77 19.74
N ILE A 139 28.88 -22.30 18.58
CA ILE A 139 28.81 -23.72 18.26
C ILE A 139 30.03 -24.49 18.76
N ALA A 140 31.15 -23.78 18.89
CA ALA A 140 32.38 -24.28 19.52
C ALA A 140 33.14 -23.07 20.09
N LYS A 141 34.12 -23.29 20.94
CA LYS A 141 34.97 -22.23 21.50
C LYS A 141 35.55 -21.36 20.37
N GLY A 142 35.25 -20.06 20.41
CA GLY A 142 35.70 -19.11 19.39
C GLY A 142 35.00 -19.23 18.02
N ILE A 143 34.01 -20.13 17.86
CA ILE A 143 33.24 -20.28 16.62
C ILE A 143 31.78 -19.89 16.86
N LYS A 144 31.36 -18.81 16.23
CA LYS A 144 30.00 -18.25 16.33
C LYS A 144 29.26 -18.40 15.03
N PHE A 145 28.05 -18.93 15.11
CA PHE A 145 27.10 -19.01 14.00
C PHE A 145 25.95 -18.02 14.21
N GLU A 146 25.61 -17.25 13.18
CA GLU A 146 24.47 -16.35 13.20
C GLU A 146 23.59 -16.65 11.99
N LEU A 147 22.29 -16.83 12.23
CA LEU A 147 21.27 -17.04 11.21
C LEU A 147 20.21 -15.94 11.33
N GLY A 148 19.99 -15.21 10.28
CA GLY A 148 18.89 -14.27 10.13
C GLY A 148 17.95 -14.74 9.03
N VAL A 149 16.65 -14.78 9.33
CA VAL A 149 15.60 -15.09 8.34
C VAL A 149 14.51 -14.04 8.50
N SER A 150 14.04 -13.48 7.38
CA SER A 150 12.86 -12.62 7.38
C SER A 150 11.98 -12.93 6.18
N GLY A 151 10.67 -12.82 6.39
CA GLY A 151 9.64 -12.94 5.38
C GLY A 151 8.68 -11.77 5.47
N ILE A 152 8.28 -11.23 4.32
CA ILE A 152 7.23 -10.23 4.20
C ILE A 152 6.27 -10.72 3.13
N SER A 153 4.98 -10.67 3.43
CA SER A 153 3.92 -10.88 2.46
C SER A 153 2.96 -9.72 2.57
N ASP A 154 2.82 -8.96 1.51
CA ASP A 154 1.83 -7.88 1.45
C ASP A 154 0.89 -8.03 0.26
N GLU A 155 -0.31 -7.52 0.44
CA GLU A 155 -1.35 -7.48 -0.57
C GLU A 155 -2.04 -6.12 -0.53
N ARG A 156 -2.08 -5.45 -1.68
CA ARG A 156 -2.84 -4.23 -1.90
C ARG A 156 -3.95 -4.50 -2.90
N ASN A 157 -5.18 -4.29 -2.47
CA ASN A 157 -6.37 -4.34 -3.32
C ASN A 157 -6.79 -2.91 -3.68
N THR A 158 -7.17 -2.69 -4.92
CA THR A 158 -7.70 -1.41 -5.41
C THR A 158 -8.84 -1.66 -6.38
N PRO A 159 -9.79 -0.73 -6.52
CA PRO A 159 -10.64 -0.69 -7.71
C PRO A 159 -9.78 -0.70 -8.98
N TYR A 160 -10.37 -1.10 -10.11
CA TYR A 160 -9.64 -1.10 -11.38
C TYR A 160 -9.15 0.30 -11.76
N THR A 161 -9.98 1.31 -11.54
CA THR A 161 -9.65 2.73 -11.76
C THR A 161 -8.70 3.23 -10.67
N SER A 162 -7.78 4.09 -11.02
CA SER A 162 -6.84 4.67 -10.05
C SER A 162 -7.56 5.58 -9.06
N SER A 163 -7.08 5.62 -7.80
CA SER A 163 -7.64 6.50 -6.77
C SER A 163 -7.62 7.97 -7.19
N GLN A 164 -6.60 8.39 -7.93
CA GLN A 164 -6.50 9.75 -8.46
C GLN A 164 -7.61 10.05 -9.48
N ASP A 165 -7.92 9.10 -10.37
CA ASP A 165 -8.97 9.26 -11.36
C ASP A 165 -10.35 9.25 -10.73
N ILE A 166 -10.57 8.42 -9.70
CA ILE A 166 -11.81 8.40 -8.92
C ILE A 166 -12.05 9.76 -8.26
N ILE A 167 -11.04 10.30 -7.56
CA ILE A 167 -11.12 11.60 -6.89
C ILE A 167 -11.35 12.74 -7.91
N ARG A 168 -10.60 12.73 -9.00
CA ARG A 168 -10.77 13.72 -10.06
C ARG A 168 -12.17 13.68 -10.67
N ASN A 169 -12.71 12.49 -10.89
CA ASN A 169 -14.04 12.30 -11.46
C ASN A 169 -15.12 12.81 -10.51
N TYR A 170 -15.06 12.42 -9.24
CA TYR A 170 -16.03 12.82 -8.26
C TYR A 170 -16.08 14.35 -8.03
N TRP A 171 -14.94 15.03 -8.03
CA TRP A 171 -14.90 16.51 -7.92
C TRP A 171 -15.47 17.23 -9.13
N ARG A 172 -15.47 16.59 -10.30
CA ARG A 172 -16.01 17.14 -11.55
C ARG A 172 -17.48 16.80 -11.78
N GLN A 173 -18.01 15.82 -11.06
CA GLN A 173 -19.34 15.26 -11.30
C GLN A 173 -20.47 16.26 -11.02
N GLY A 174 -20.31 17.16 -10.05
CA GLY A 174 -21.31 18.16 -9.69
C GLY A 174 -22.59 17.60 -9.09
N VAL A 175 -23.24 18.38 -8.23
CA VAL A 175 -24.40 17.97 -7.44
C VAL A 175 -25.69 17.87 -8.26
N LEU A 176 -25.73 18.48 -9.46
CA LEU A 176 -26.90 18.45 -10.34
C LEU A 176 -27.13 17.09 -11.02
N TYR A 177 -26.15 16.18 -10.92
CA TYR A 177 -26.21 14.88 -11.57
C TYR A 177 -26.40 13.79 -10.51
N PRO A 178 -27.54 13.09 -10.52
CA PRO A 178 -27.78 11.98 -9.61
C PRO A 178 -26.84 10.80 -9.92
N ALA A 179 -26.39 10.10 -8.89
CA ALA A 179 -25.55 8.92 -9.05
C ALA A 179 -26.29 7.75 -9.70
N TYR A 180 -27.60 7.68 -9.49
CA TYR A 180 -28.47 6.64 -10.01
C TYR A 180 -29.59 7.24 -10.85
N ALA A 181 -29.91 6.59 -11.98
CA ALA A 181 -30.98 7.02 -12.87
C ALA A 181 -32.37 6.75 -12.27
N ASP A 182 -32.51 5.67 -11.51
CA ASP A 182 -33.75 5.24 -10.87
C ASP A 182 -33.89 5.70 -9.42
N PRO A 183 -35.12 5.80 -8.88
CA PRO A 183 -35.36 6.12 -7.47
C PRO A 183 -34.83 5.06 -6.49
N GLU A 184 -34.82 3.80 -6.92
CA GLU A 184 -34.42 2.64 -6.13
C GLU A 184 -32.89 2.57 -5.93
N GLY A 185 -32.10 3.33 -6.70
CA GLY A 185 -30.64 3.35 -6.58
C GLY A 185 -29.96 2.09 -7.15
N THR A 186 -30.57 1.47 -8.15
CA THR A 186 -30.09 0.23 -8.76
C THR A 186 -29.43 0.45 -10.12
N MET A 187 -29.78 1.52 -10.84
CA MET A 187 -29.32 1.85 -12.18
C MET A 187 -28.31 3.01 -12.11
N LEU A 188 -27.04 2.73 -12.34
CA LEU A 188 -26.00 3.77 -12.42
C LEU A 188 -26.35 4.81 -13.47
N ASN A 189 -26.34 6.08 -13.12
CA ASN A 189 -26.70 7.14 -14.04
C ASN A 189 -25.58 7.41 -15.04
N TYR A 190 -25.97 7.58 -16.31
CA TYR A 190 -25.16 8.14 -17.38
C TYR A 190 -25.54 9.61 -17.59
N ASN A 191 -24.65 10.53 -17.28
CA ASN A 191 -24.95 11.97 -17.31
C ASN A 191 -24.63 12.66 -18.64
N GLY A 192 -24.04 11.93 -19.60
CA GLY A 192 -23.84 12.46 -20.95
C GLY A 192 -22.80 13.58 -21.10
N LEU A 193 -22.11 13.94 -20.02
CA LEU A 193 -21.03 14.92 -20.06
C LEU A 193 -19.70 14.27 -20.48
N ASP A 194 -18.63 15.06 -20.58
CA ASP A 194 -17.26 14.60 -20.87
C ASP A 194 -16.74 13.49 -19.93
N MET A 195 -17.52 13.15 -18.93
CA MET A 195 -17.24 12.09 -17.96
C MET A 195 -18.16 10.90 -18.23
N GLU A 196 -17.68 10.01 -19.06
CA GLU A 196 -18.42 8.80 -19.46
C GLU A 196 -18.60 7.79 -18.30
N GLN A 197 -17.93 8.01 -17.17
CA GLN A 197 -17.89 7.04 -16.08
C GLN A 197 -18.61 7.53 -14.84
N ASN A 198 -19.47 6.69 -14.30
CA ASN A 198 -20.07 6.91 -12.98
C ASN A 198 -19.04 6.63 -11.88
N THR A 199 -18.86 7.58 -10.95
CA THR A 199 -17.85 7.47 -9.90
C THR A 199 -18.12 6.31 -8.94
N VAL A 200 -19.38 5.95 -8.69
CA VAL A 200 -19.74 4.76 -7.89
C VAL A 200 -19.19 3.50 -8.55
N ALA A 201 -19.36 3.37 -9.87
CA ALA A 201 -18.79 2.25 -10.60
C ALA A 201 -17.26 2.22 -10.52
N MET A 202 -16.62 3.39 -10.68
CA MET A 202 -15.17 3.49 -10.66
C MET A 202 -14.56 3.03 -9.33
N MET A 203 -15.22 3.31 -8.20
CA MET A 203 -14.71 2.94 -6.87
C MET A 203 -15.08 1.51 -6.44
N THR A 204 -16.02 0.84 -7.15
CA THR A 204 -16.58 -0.45 -6.75
C THR A 204 -16.02 -1.58 -7.61
N ALA A 205 -15.26 -2.48 -6.98
CA ALA A 205 -14.58 -3.59 -7.65
C ALA A 205 -15.55 -4.58 -8.30
N ASP A 206 -16.69 -4.83 -7.68
CA ASP A 206 -17.73 -5.73 -8.21
C ASP A 206 -18.38 -5.19 -9.48
N ILE A 207 -18.33 -3.87 -9.70
CA ILE A 207 -18.92 -3.22 -10.87
C ILE A 207 -17.89 -3.06 -11.98
N SER A 208 -16.79 -2.36 -11.75
CA SER A 208 -15.81 -1.99 -12.78
C SER A 208 -14.56 -2.87 -12.84
N GLY A 209 -14.39 -3.76 -11.86
CA GLY A 209 -13.22 -4.61 -11.74
C GLY A 209 -12.21 -4.12 -10.69
N TYR A 210 -11.10 -4.82 -10.59
CA TYR A 210 -10.12 -4.63 -9.52
C TYR A 210 -8.68 -4.77 -10.02
N LYS A 211 -7.74 -4.31 -9.17
CA LYS A 211 -6.32 -4.64 -9.25
C LYS A 211 -5.84 -5.16 -7.90
N LYS A 212 -5.15 -6.29 -7.92
CA LYS A 212 -4.53 -6.92 -6.76
C LYS A 212 -3.04 -6.98 -6.98
N TYR A 213 -2.28 -6.46 -6.02
CA TYR A 213 -0.82 -6.46 -6.03
C TYR A 213 -0.36 -7.28 -4.83
N LYS A 214 0.26 -8.45 -5.11
CA LYS A 214 0.77 -9.34 -4.08
C LYS A 214 2.27 -9.39 -4.18
N GLN A 215 2.97 -9.04 -3.09
CA GLN A 215 4.41 -9.08 -3.01
C GLN A 215 4.84 -10.04 -1.90
N LYS A 216 5.84 -10.84 -2.18
CA LYS A 216 6.47 -11.71 -1.20
C LYS A 216 7.97 -11.48 -1.22
N TYR A 217 8.52 -11.21 -0.06
CA TYR A 217 9.95 -11.10 0.17
C TYR A 217 10.39 -12.20 1.12
N PHE A 218 11.45 -12.89 0.76
CA PHE A 218 12.17 -13.79 1.64
C PHE A 218 13.63 -13.36 1.66
N GLN A 219 14.18 -13.17 2.84
CA GLN A 219 15.58 -12.81 3.03
C GLN A 219 16.18 -13.72 4.08
N SER A 220 17.35 -14.25 3.78
CA SER A 220 18.09 -15.07 4.73
C SER A 220 19.58 -14.71 4.68
N SER A 221 20.22 -14.81 5.83
CA SER A 221 21.65 -14.66 5.94
C SER A 221 22.20 -15.62 6.98
N ALA A 222 23.26 -16.33 6.62
CA ALA A 222 24.02 -17.19 7.53
C ALA A 222 25.45 -16.63 7.63
N THR A 223 25.94 -16.49 8.84
CA THR A 223 27.27 -15.98 9.11
C THR A 223 28.00 -16.93 10.06
N LEU A 224 29.19 -17.34 9.69
CA LEU A 224 30.12 -18.07 10.54
C LEU A 224 31.31 -17.16 10.86
N THR A 225 31.60 -16.97 12.12
CA THR A 225 32.73 -16.19 12.61
C THR A 225 33.63 -17.06 13.45
N ALA A 226 34.92 -17.08 13.12
CA ALA A 226 35.96 -17.76 13.89
C ALA A 226 36.90 -16.72 14.52
N ASP A 227 37.03 -16.74 15.85
CA ASP A 227 38.02 -15.96 16.59
C ASP A 227 39.21 -16.87 16.94
N PHE A 228 40.32 -16.65 16.27
CA PHE A 228 41.51 -17.47 16.45
C PHE A 228 42.28 -17.13 17.75
N GLY A 229 42.02 -15.96 18.33
CA GLY A 229 42.56 -15.57 19.64
C GLY A 229 42.13 -16.48 20.80
N GLU A 230 40.97 -17.14 20.66
CA GLU A 230 40.45 -18.09 21.62
C GLU A 230 41.26 -19.43 21.65
N TYR A 231 42.00 -19.73 20.59
CA TYR A 231 42.80 -20.95 20.47
C TYR A 231 44.26 -20.73 20.88
N THR A 232 44.82 -19.55 20.58
CA THR A 232 46.21 -19.24 20.94
C THR A 232 46.42 -17.72 21.08
N PRO A 233 47.15 -17.30 22.15
CA PRO A 233 47.44 -15.87 22.36
C PRO A 233 48.23 -15.21 21.22
N VAL A 234 48.93 -16.00 20.41
CA VAL A 234 49.70 -15.49 19.24
C VAL A 234 48.72 -14.90 18.20
N LEU A 235 47.57 -15.51 18.01
CA LEU A 235 46.56 -15.10 17.03
C LEU A 235 45.51 -14.15 17.64
N LYS A 236 45.77 -13.60 18.84
CA LYS A 236 44.85 -12.64 19.46
C LYS A 236 44.58 -11.45 18.52
N GLY A 237 43.31 -11.17 18.29
CA GLY A 237 42.84 -10.11 17.39
C GLY A 237 42.61 -10.57 15.93
N LEU A 238 42.95 -11.82 15.58
CA LEU A 238 42.67 -12.36 14.26
C LEU A 238 41.30 -13.04 14.23
N THR A 239 40.40 -12.57 13.37
CA THR A 239 39.07 -13.16 13.15
C THR A 239 38.84 -13.43 11.67
N ALA A 240 38.18 -14.54 11.34
CA ALA A 240 37.67 -14.81 10.01
C ALA A 240 36.15 -14.87 10.01
N LYS A 241 35.53 -14.34 9.00
CA LYS A 241 34.06 -14.33 8.85
C LYS A 241 33.69 -14.77 7.44
N ALA A 242 32.84 -15.79 7.37
CA ALA A 242 32.18 -16.20 6.13
C ALA A 242 30.68 -15.87 6.25
N MET A 243 30.10 -15.20 5.27
CA MET A 243 28.69 -14.85 5.21
C MET A 243 28.12 -15.30 3.87
N PHE A 244 26.92 -15.88 3.93
CA PHE A 244 26.09 -16.17 2.77
C PHE A 244 24.72 -15.54 2.99
N SER A 245 24.18 -14.84 1.99
CA SER A 245 22.79 -14.40 2.01
C SER A 245 22.07 -14.80 0.73
N TYR A 246 20.79 -15.02 0.88
CA TYR A 246 19.84 -15.30 -0.19
C TYR A 246 18.61 -14.45 -0.01
N ASP A 247 18.32 -13.62 -1.01
CA ASP A 247 17.14 -12.77 -1.07
C ASP A 247 16.28 -13.20 -2.26
N TYR A 248 14.98 -13.31 -2.02
CA TYR A 248 14.01 -13.66 -3.04
C TYR A 248 12.81 -12.72 -2.97
N ARG A 249 12.40 -12.20 -4.12
CA ARG A 249 11.19 -11.40 -4.29
C ARG A 249 10.31 -12.05 -5.35
N ALA A 250 9.02 -12.17 -5.05
CA ALA A 250 8.01 -12.55 -6.02
C ALA A 250 6.86 -11.55 -5.99
N ASP A 251 6.53 -10.99 -7.14
CA ASP A 251 5.38 -10.11 -7.35
C ASP A 251 4.37 -10.86 -8.22
N ASN A 252 3.10 -10.87 -7.79
CA ASN A 252 1.99 -11.45 -8.53
C ASN A 252 0.88 -10.38 -8.60
N ASN A 253 0.78 -9.75 -9.75
CA ASN A 253 -0.19 -8.70 -9.99
C ASN A 253 -1.33 -9.24 -10.85
N GLU A 254 -2.55 -8.92 -10.45
CA GLU A 254 -3.75 -9.27 -11.18
C GLU A 254 -4.58 -8.01 -11.41
N ALA A 255 -4.99 -7.77 -12.64
CA ALA A 255 -5.89 -6.69 -13.01
C ALA A 255 -7.05 -7.28 -13.80
N PHE A 256 -8.24 -7.13 -13.27
CA PHE A 256 -9.49 -7.50 -13.92
C PHE A 256 -10.29 -6.25 -14.21
N ARG A 257 -10.52 -5.95 -15.47
CA ARG A 257 -11.43 -4.90 -15.91
C ARG A 257 -12.75 -5.56 -16.29
N LYS A 258 -13.83 -5.06 -15.68
CA LYS A 258 -15.18 -5.53 -15.94
C LYS A 258 -15.95 -4.48 -16.75
N GLU A 259 -16.66 -4.94 -17.75
CA GLU A 259 -17.65 -4.16 -18.45
C GLU A 259 -18.89 -3.97 -17.57
N TYR A 260 -19.47 -2.77 -17.56
CA TYR A 260 -20.66 -2.47 -16.79
C TYR A 260 -21.59 -1.54 -17.56
N TYR A 261 -22.83 -1.43 -17.08
CA TYR A 261 -23.87 -0.66 -17.70
C TYR A 261 -24.20 0.59 -16.90
N GLN A 262 -24.54 1.66 -17.63
CA GLN A 262 -25.10 2.90 -17.11
C GLN A 262 -26.40 3.17 -17.83
N TYR A 263 -27.26 3.97 -17.25
CA TYR A 263 -28.62 4.19 -17.72
C TYR A 263 -28.91 5.70 -17.81
N ALA A 264 -29.56 6.12 -18.86
CA ALA A 264 -30.08 7.46 -19.02
C ALA A 264 -31.62 7.39 -19.07
N TYR A 265 -32.28 8.19 -18.24
CA TYR A 265 -33.74 8.31 -18.31
C TYR A 265 -34.13 9.15 -19.50
N ASP A 266 -35.06 8.64 -20.29
CA ASP A 266 -35.64 9.34 -21.44
C ASP A 266 -37.04 9.85 -21.06
N GLU A 267 -37.16 11.15 -20.87
CA GLU A 267 -38.41 11.81 -20.47
C GLU A 267 -39.53 11.69 -21.51
N GLN A 268 -39.16 11.53 -22.80
CA GLN A 268 -40.17 11.41 -23.89
C GLN A 268 -40.85 10.04 -23.91
N THR A 269 -40.09 9.01 -23.60
CA THR A 269 -40.58 7.63 -23.64
C THR A 269 -40.92 7.08 -22.25
N GLY A 270 -40.52 7.74 -21.18
CA GLY A 270 -40.65 7.28 -19.80
C GLY A 270 -39.83 6.02 -19.50
N THR A 271 -38.77 5.76 -20.28
CA THR A 271 -37.98 4.54 -20.17
C THR A 271 -36.49 4.86 -19.90
N TYR A 272 -35.77 3.83 -19.36
CA TYR A 272 -34.32 3.92 -19.16
C TYR A 272 -33.59 3.34 -20.37
N LYS A 273 -32.76 4.15 -21.01
CA LYS A 273 -31.85 3.72 -22.07
C LYS A 273 -30.53 3.23 -21.46
N GLN A 274 -30.19 1.99 -21.75
CA GLN A 274 -28.96 1.36 -21.30
C GLN A 274 -27.79 1.76 -22.20
N LYS A 275 -26.64 2.07 -21.59
CA LYS A 275 -25.34 2.25 -22.24
C LYS A 275 -24.30 1.35 -21.63
N VAL A 276 -23.53 0.69 -22.46
CA VAL A 276 -22.36 -0.08 -22.05
C VAL A 276 -21.19 0.89 -21.89
N TYR A 277 -20.53 0.82 -20.75
CA TYR A 277 -19.29 1.56 -20.59
C TYR A 277 -18.18 0.89 -21.40
N ASN A 278 -17.57 1.68 -22.32
CA ASN A 278 -16.42 1.27 -23.10
C ASN A 278 -16.67 0.05 -24.00
N GLU A 279 -17.69 0.15 -24.86
CA GLU A 279 -18.11 -0.89 -25.83
C GLU A 279 -16.95 -1.48 -26.68
N SER A 280 -15.91 -0.68 -26.96
CA SER A 280 -14.73 -1.12 -27.72
C SER A 280 -13.73 -1.96 -26.90
N SER A 281 -13.97 -2.15 -25.63
CA SER A 281 -13.04 -2.80 -24.69
C SER A 281 -13.77 -3.73 -23.73
N PRO A 282 -14.10 -4.95 -24.14
CA PRO A 282 -14.81 -5.91 -23.30
C PRO A 282 -14.02 -6.28 -22.04
N SER A 283 -14.68 -6.95 -21.11
CA SER A 283 -14.04 -7.43 -19.87
C SER A 283 -12.78 -8.21 -20.17
N ASN A 284 -11.72 -7.91 -19.47
CA ASN A 284 -10.44 -8.59 -19.64
C ASN A 284 -9.70 -8.78 -18.31
N MET A 285 -8.84 -9.79 -18.28
CA MET A 285 -7.97 -10.07 -17.15
C MET A 285 -6.51 -10.09 -17.60
N ARG A 286 -5.66 -9.45 -16.82
CA ARG A 286 -4.21 -9.46 -16.98
C ARG A 286 -3.57 -9.95 -15.71
N ARG A 287 -2.64 -10.91 -15.83
CA ARG A 287 -1.79 -11.37 -14.73
C ARG A 287 -0.33 -11.16 -15.09
N GLU A 288 0.42 -10.66 -14.13
CA GLU A 288 1.86 -10.42 -14.25
C GLU A 288 2.57 -11.10 -13.10
N PHE A 289 3.57 -11.89 -13.44
CA PHE A 289 4.46 -12.54 -12.49
C PHE A 289 5.85 -12.00 -12.70
N TYR A 290 6.46 -11.56 -11.63
CA TYR A 290 7.84 -11.15 -11.62
C TYR A 290 8.52 -11.78 -10.41
N ASP A 291 9.66 -12.41 -10.63
CA ASP A 291 10.49 -12.92 -9.54
C ASP A 291 11.94 -12.48 -9.74
N LYS A 292 12.61 -12.31 -8.63
CA LYS A 292 14.03 -11.96 -8.58
C LYS A 292 14.67 -12.66 -7.40
N SER A 293 15.81 -13.30 -7.63
CA SER A 293 16.67 -13.81 -6.59
C SER A 293 18.03 -13.12 -6.61
N GLN A 294 18.63 -13.01 -5.44
CA GLN A 294 19.96 -12.47 -5.28
C GLN A 294 20.72 -13.29 -4.24
N MET A 295 21.93 -13.68 -4.57
CA MET A 295 22.84 -14.40 -3.68
C MET A 295 24.09 -13.54 -3.44
N LEU A 296 24.54 -13.51 -2.20
CA LEU A 296 25.78 -12.85 -1.81
C LEU A 296 26.61 -13.82 -0.97
N GLY A 297 27.83 -14.07 -1.42
CA GLY A 297 28.87 -14.74 -0.63
C GLY A 297 29.95 -13.73 -0.25
N GLN A 298 30.32 -13.68 1.02
CA GLN A 298 31.37 -12.79 1.50
C GLN A 298 32.29 -13.54 2.46
N PHE A 299 33.59 -13.35 2.28
CA PHE A 299 34.61 -13.84 3.19
C PHE A 299 35.50 -12.68 3.60
N THR A 300 35.76 -12.51 4.90
CA THR A 300 36.63 -11.47 5.42
C THR A 300 37.54 -12.02 6.48
N VAL A 301 38.78 -11.57 6.47
CA VAL A 301 39.76 -11.78 7.55
C VAL A 301 40.07 -10.41 8.13
N ASN A 302 39.89 -10.28 9.43
CA ASN A 302 40.10 -9.05 10.17
C ASN A 302 41.15 -9.28 11.24
N TYR A 303 42.13 -8.38 11.33
CA TYR A 303 43.10 -8.32 12.39
C TYR A 303 42.94 -7.00 13.14
N ASP A 304 42.78 -7.07 14.46
CA ASP A 304 42.62 -5.91 15.31
C ASP A 304 43.27 -6.19 16.66
N ARG A 305 44.42 -5.56 16.94
CA ARG A 305 45.17 -5.80 18.16
C ARG A 305 45.90 -4.55 18.67
N THR A 306 45.80 -4.32 19.97
CA THR A 306 46.61 -3.33 20.66
C THR A 306 47.75 -4.02 21.40
N PHE A 307 48.97 -3.58 21.15
CA PHE A 307 50.19 -4.04 21.77
C PHE A 307 50.64 -3.07 22.87
N ASN A 308 50.91 -3.60 24.04
CA ASN A 308 51.40 -2.85 25.21
C ASN A 308 50.53 -1.62 25.56
N ASP A 309 49.23 -1.69 25.25
CA ASP A 309 48.25 -0.61 25.45
C ASP A 309 48.60 0.71 24.73
N VAL A 310 49.54 0.71 23.82
CA VAL A 310 50.08 1.90 23.13
C VAL A 310 49.92 1.80 21.59
N HIS A 311 50.25 0.64 21.00
CA HIS A 311 50.28 0.49 19.55
C HIS A 311 49.08 -0.31 19.05
N HIS A 312 48.18 0.36 18.37
CA HIS A 312 47.04 -0.28 17.72
C HIS A 312 47.30 -0.60 16.26
N VAL A 313 47.11 -1.85 15.88
CA VAL A 313 47.28 -2.35 14.50
C VAL A 313 45.96 -2.99 14.10
N GLY A 314 45.37 -2.47 12.99
CA GLY A 314 44.12 -3.00 12.43
C GLY A 314 44.19 -3.13 10.92
N GLY A 315 43.60 -4.17 10.37
CA GLY A 315 43.52 -4.40 8.92
C GLY A 315 42.41 -5.39 8.58
N VAL A 316 41.84 -5.24 7.36
CA VAL A 316 40.80 -6.13 6.83
C VAL A 316 41.16 -6.52 5.40
N ILE A 317 41.05 -7.81 5.11
CA ILE A 317 41.09 -8.35 3.74
C ILE A 317 39.74 -9.05 3.50
N GLY A 318 39.10 -8.79 2.37
CA GLY A 318 37.81 -9.35 2.05
C GLY A 318 37.62 -9.72 0.58
N LEU A 319 36.85 -10.76 0.35
CA LEU A 319 36.32 -11.18 -0.94
C LEU A 319 34.80 -11.16 -0.89
N SER A 320 34.16 -10.60 -1.92
CA SER A 320 32.71 -10.58 -2.04
C SER A 320 32.29 -11.01 -3.44
N LEU A 321 31.36 -11.92 -3.52
CA LEU A 321 30.76 -12.42 -4.76
C LEU A 321 29.25 -12.16 -4.71
N ILE A 322 28.73 -11.51 -5.73
CA ILE A 322 27.29 -11.20 -5.87
C ILE A 322 26.79 -11.86 -7.15
N HIS A 323 25.70 -12.62 -7.03
CA HIS A 323 24.94 -13.14 -8.15
C HIS A 323 23.51 -12.60 -8.08
N ILE A 324 23.05 -12.03 -9.20
CA ILE A 324 21.71 -11.43 -9.32
C ILE A 324 20.94 -12.15 -10.42
#